data_0564a15281c0195898a01b7186621226
#
_entry.id   0564a15281c0195898a01b7186621226
#
_cell.length_a   1.000
_cell.length_b   1.000
_cell.length_c   1.000
_cell.angle_alpha   90.00
_cell.angle_beta   90.00
_cell.angle_gamma   90.00
#
_symmetry.space_group_name_H-M   'P 1'
#
loop_
_entity.id
_entity.type
_entity.pdbx_description
1 polymer ?
#
loop_
_entity_poly.entity_id
_entity_poly.type
_entity_poly.pdbx_seq_one_letter_code
_entity_poly.pdbx_strand_id
1 'polypeptide(L)'
;MGVAPITAGSDSQAETFTASRWTKGNLFFPTRIVINPQRVTRVKPRLFGSNEESIGITQVASVHISTGIFWSDILIESTGGSDPITSHGHRKTDAQRIRDLIEGYQSTRRA
;
A
#
# COMPACT_ATOMS: atom_id res chain seq x y z
N MET A 1 22.44 -16.11 9.85
CA MET A 1 22.21 -15.66 9.59
C MET A 1 21.85 -14.86 9.40
N GLY A 2 21.66 -14.53 9.23
CA GLY A 2 21.28 -13.80 9.16
C GLY A 2 21.19 -12.95 8.76
N VAL A 3 21.24 -12.42 8.65
CA VAL A 3 21.21 -11.63 8.35
C VAL A 3 20.65 -10.77 8.18
N ALA A 4 20.54 -10.39 8.03
CA ALA A 4 20.12 -9.54 7.73
C ALA A 4 19.55 -8.72 8.09
N PRO A 5 19.21 -8.41 8.35
CA PRO A 5 18.54 -7.61 8.63
C PRO A 5 18.52 -6.56 8.98
N ILE A 6 18.95 -6.39 8.95
CA ILE A 6 19.25 -5.37 9.08
C ILE A 6 18.40 -4.40 8.94
N THR A 7 18.06 -4.30 8.20
CA THR A 7 17.38 -3.36 7.87
C THR A 7 16.39 -3.12 8.58
N ALA A 8 16.42 -3.55 9.26
CA ALA A 8 15.72 -3.12 9.88
C ALA A 8 14.50 -3.11 10.32
N GLY A 9 14.17 -2.62 11.36
CA GLY A 9 12.94 -2.67 11.96
C GLY A 9 11.79 -2.38 11.07
N SER A 10 11.78 -1.28 10.36
CA SER A 10 10.63 -0.94 9.54
C SER A 10 10.46 -1.90 8.38
N ASP A 11 11.57 -2.40 7.81
CA ASP A 11 11.46 -3.37 6.74
C ASP A 11 10.91 -4.70 7.22
N SER A 12 11.30 -5.11 8.41
CA SER A 12 10.81 -6.38 8.97
C SER A 12 9.33 -6.31 9.30
N GLN A 13 8.76 -5.11 9.44
CA GLN A 13 7.34 -4.92 9.74
C GLN A 13 6.54 -4.58 8.49
N ALA A 14 7.16 -4.50 7.34
CA ALA A 14 6.47 -4.15 6.11
C ALA A 14 5.65 -5.31 5.61
N GLU A 15 4.45 -5.01 5.14
CA GLU A 15 3.60 -5.97 4.44
C GLU A 15 3.37 -5.47 3.03
N THR A 16 3.43 -6.39 2.09
CA THR A 16 3.30 -6.08 0.66
C THR A 16 2.05 -6.73 0.09
N PHE A 17 1.26 -5.95 -0.62
CA PHE A 17 0.03 -6.41 -1.25
C PHE A 17 0.13 -6.15 -2.74
N THR A 18 0.18 -7.22 -3.53
CA THR A 18 0.36 -7.13 -4.98
C THR A 18 -0.98 -7.26 -5.68
N ALA A 19 -1.24 -6.34 -6.63
CA ALA A 19 -2.46 -6.39 -7.42
C ALA A 19 -2.45 -7.59 -8.35
N SER A 20 -3.65 -8.02 -8.76
CA SER A 20 -3.78 -9.13 -9.69
C SER A 20 -3.28 -8.75 -11.08
N ARG A 21 -2.56 -9.66 -11.71
CA ARG A 21 -2.10 -9.44 -13.09
C ARG A 21 -3.25 -9.40 -14.09
N TRP A 22 -4.40 -9.92 -13.70
CA TRP A 22 -5.54 -10.02 -14.60
C TRP A 22 -6.36 -8.74 -14.64
N THR A 23 -5.94 -7.70 -13.91
CA THR A 23 -6.62 -6.42 -13.95
C THR A 23 -5.89 -5.46 -14.89
N LYS A 24 -6.65 -4.50 -15.40
CA LYS A 24 -6.12 -3.56 -16.37
C LYS A 24 -4.92 -2.81 -15.80
N GLY A 25 -3.84 -2.77 -16.56
CA GLY A 25 -2.62 -2.08 -16.17
C GLY A 25 -1.67 -2.90 -15.32
N ASN A 26 -2.04 -4.14 -14.96
CA ASN A 26 -1.23 -4.96 -14.06
C ASN A 26 -0.69 -6.24 -14.70
N LEU A 27 -0.86 -6.42 -16.00
CA LEU A 27 -0.53 -7.70 -16.64
C LEU A 27 0.94 -8.08 -16.48
N PHE A 28 1.85 -7.17 -16.79
CA PHE A 28 3.29 -7.47 -16.73
C PHE A 28 3.94 -6.92 -15.48
N PHE A 29 3.46 -5.77 -15.00
CA PHE A 29 4.08 -5.06 -13.88
C PHE A 29 3.01 -4.70 -12.86
N PRO A 30 2.53 -5.68 -12.08
CA PRO A 30 1.43 -5.39 -11.14
C PRO A 30 1.86 -4.40 -10.07
N THR A 31 0.94 -3.49 -9.73
CA THR A 31 1.16 -2.51 -8.69
C THR A 31 1.22 -3.19 -7.34
N ARG A 32 2.08 -2.69 -6.47
CA ARG A 32 2.19 -3.17 -5.10
C ARG A 32 1.93 -2.04 -4.13
N ILE A 33 1.27 -2.37 -3.03
CA ILE A 33 1.13 -1.47 -1.89
C ILE A 33 1.97 -2.06 -0.76
N VAL A 34 2.88 -1.27 -0.24
CA VAL A 34 3.76 -1.67 0.87
C VAL A 34 3.43 -0.81 2.06
N ILE A 35 3.14 -1.43 3.19
CA ILE A 35 2.73 -0.72 4.41
C ILE A 35 3.66 -1.09 5.55
N ASN A 36 4.20 -0.07 6.20
CA ASN A 36 4.93 -0.24 7.45
C ASN A 36 4.39 0.78 8.47
N PRO A 37 4.88 0.78 9.72
CA PRO A 37 4.34 1.69 10.73
C PRO A 37 4.52 3.18 10.41
N GLN A 38 5.43 3.54 9.50
CA GLN A 38 5.71 4.93 9.18
C GLN A 38 4.98 5.43 7.96
N ARG A 39 4.75 4.56 6.98
CA ARG A 39 4.19 5.04 5.70
C ARG A 39 3.52 3.94 4.91
N VAL A 40 2.70 4.37 3.96
CA VAL A 40 2.15 3.50 2.93
C VAL A 40 2.74 3.94 1.60
N THR A 41 3.21 2.99 0.81
CA THR A 41 3.90 3.26 -0.45
C THR A 41 3.27 2.45 -1.57
N ARG A 42 3.00 3.12 -2.70
CA ARG A 42 2.57 2.45 -3.92
C ARG A 42 3.78 2.31 -4.82
N VAL A 43 4.06 1.09 -5.25
CA VAL A 43 5.17 0.81 -6.16
C VAL A 43 4.61 0.28 -7.47
N LYS A 44 4.89 0.99 -8.56
CA LYS A 44 4.50 0.55 -9.90
C LYS A 44 5.77 0.21 -10.66
N PRO A 45 6.11 -1.08 -10.76
CA PRO A 45 7.32 -1.47 -11.50
C PRO A 45 7.16 -1.16 -12.98
N ARG A 46 8.26 -0.90 -13.62
CA ARG A 46 8.34 -0.68 -15.07
C ARG A 46 9.47 -1.52 -15.63
N LEU A 47 9.56 -1.57 -16.96
CA LEU A 47 10.65 -2.30 -17.61
C LEU A 47 12.01 -1.79 -17.13
N PHE A 48 12.16 -0.48 -16.98
CA PHE A 48 13.37 0.12 -16.45
C PHE A 48 12.99 0.94 -15.22
N GLY A 49 13.22 0.37 -14.03
CA GLY A 49 12.98 1.08 -12.80
C GLY A 49 11.56 0.93 -12.28
N SER A 50 11.13 1.87 -11.48
CA SER A 50 9.79 1.85 -10.90
C SER A 50 9.36 3.27 -10.56
N ASN A 51 8.03 3.45 -10.41
CA ASN A 51 7.46 4.66 -9.85
C ASN A 51 6.99 4.35 -8.45
N GLU A 52 7.29 5.24 -7.51
CA GLU A 52 6.87 5.09 -6.13
C GLU A 52 6.19 6.34 -5.64
N GLU A 53 5.11 6.16 -4.91
CA GLU A 53 4.38 7.24 -4.24
C GLU A 53 4.17 6.83 -2.80
N SER A 54 4.38 7.75 -1.88
CA SER A 54 4.35 7.41 -0.46
C SER A 54 3.60 8.46 0.32
N ILE A 55 2.81 8.02 1.31
CA ILE A 55 2.12 8.90 2.24
C ILE A 55 2.45 8.43 3.65
N GLY A 56 2.88 9.36 4.51
CA GLY A 56 3.13 9.02 5.90
C GLY A 56 1.84 8.57 6.59
N ILE A 57 1.95 7.60 7.46
CA ILE A 57 0.78 7.03 8.14
C ILE A 57 -0.04 8.11 8.85
N THR A 58 0.62 9.05 9.51
CA THR A 58 -0.08 10.11 10.24
C THR A 58 -0.74 11.12 9.31
N GLN A 59 -0.39 11.11 8.02
CA GLN A 59 -0.95 12.03 7.05
C GLN A 59 -2.01 11.40 6.16
N VAL A 60 -2.36 10.16 6.38
CA VAL A 60 -3.46 9.55 5.64
C VAL A 60 -4.77 10.12 6.17
N ALA A 61 -5.52 10.75 5.29
CA ALA A 61 -6.83 11.33 5.64
C ALA A 61 -7.92 10.28 5.58
N SER A 62 -7.89 9.44 4.57
CA SER A 62 -8.93 8.43 4.38
C SER A 62 -8.44 7.30 3.51
N VAL A 63 -9.07 6.15 3.67
CA VAL A 63 -8.84 4.98 2.83
C VAL A 63 -10.20 4.58 2.28
N HIS A 64 -10.37 4.69 0.98
CA HIS A 64 -11.62 4.31 0.30
C HIS A 64 -11.39 3.00 -0.44
N ILE A 65 -12.30 2.07 -0.25
CA ILE A 65 -12.23 0.78 -0.93
C ILE A 65 -13.51 0.62 -1.75
N SER A 66 -13.34 0.45 -3.07
CA SER A 66 -14.44 0.17 -3.97
C SER A 66 -14.38 -1.31 -4.33
N THR A 67 -15.36 -2.06 -3.89
CA THR A 67 -15.36 -3.50 -4.06
C THR A 67 -16.22 -3.89 -5.25
N GLY A 68 -15.61 -4.53 -6.23
CA GLY A 68 -16.31 -5.08 -7.37
C GLY A 68 -16.64 -6.56 -7.16
N ILE A 69 -16.92 -7.23 -8.27
CA ILE A 69 -17.27 -8.66 -8.20
C ILE A 69 -16.05 -9.49 -7.79
N PHE A 70 -14.91 -9.26 -8.43
CA PHE A 70 -13.70 -10.07 -8.19
C PHE A 70 -12.61 -9.31 -7.45
N TRP A 71 -12.52 -8.01 -7.64
CA TRP A 71 -11.38 -7.22 -7.17
C TRP A 71 -11.86 -5.97 -6.45
N SER A 72 -10.95 -5.39 -5.69
CA SER A 72 -11.19 -4.11 -5.02
C SER A 72 -10.19 -3.08 -5.51
N ASP A 73 -10.65 -1.84 -5.59
CA ASP A 73 -9.80 -0.70 -5.88
C ASP A 73 -9.61 0.10 -4.60
N ILE A 74 -8.45 0.70 -4.46
CA ILE A 74 -8.07 1.40 -3.23
C ILE A 74 -7.70 2.83 -3.58
N LEU A 75 -8.24 3.77 -2.80
CA LEU A 75 -7.86 5.19 -2.88
C LEU A 75 -7.45 5.65 -1.49
N ILE A 76 -6.23 6.11 -1.36
CA ILE A 76 -5.70 6.62 -0.08
C ILE A 76 -5.43 8.10 -0.25
N GLU A 77 -6.14 8.93 0.52
CA GLU A 77 -6.01 10.37 0.44
C GLU A 77 -5.18 10.91 1.58
N SER A 78 -4.47 12.00 1.30
CA SER A 78 -3.54 12.62 2.24
C SER A 78 -4.07 13.95 2.74
N THR A 79 -3.78 14.27 3.99
CA THR A 79 -4.08 15.58 4.56
C THR A 79 -3.01 16.61 4.21
N GLY A 80 -1.81 16.15 3.79
CA GLY A 80 -0.65 17.02 3.64
C GLY A 80 -0.43 17.59 2.26
N GLY A 81 -1.40 17.47 1.36
CA GLY A 81 -1.24 18.00 0.01
C GLY A 81 -0.51 17.08 -0.96
N SER A 82 -0.11 15.90 -0.52
CA SER A 82 0.45 14.90 -1.42
C SER A 82 -0.65 14.35 -2.31
N ASP A 83 -0.25 13.90 -3.51
CA ASP A 83 -1.21 13.27 -4.41
C ASP A 83 -1.78 12.01 -3.77
N PRO A 84 -3.07 11.73 -4.03
CA PRO A 84 -3.64 10.49 -3.54
C PRO A 84 -2.97 9.28 -4.17
N ILE A 85 -2.98 8.18 -3.42
CA ILE A 85 -2.50 6.90 -3.93
C ILE A 85 -3.72 6.11 -4.41
N THR A 86 -3.70 5.68 -5.67
CA THR A 86 -4.73 4.80 -6.21
C THR A 86 -4.11 3.50 -6.65
N SER A 87 -4.81 2.41 -6.43
CA SER A 87 -4.35 1.10 -6.88
C SER A 87 -5.57 0.24 -7.19
N HIS A 88 -5.50 -0.51 -8.28
CA HIS A 88 -6.62 -1.28 -8.79
C HIS A 88 -6.31 -2.77 -8.76
N GLY A 89 -7.36 -3.56 -8.56
CA GLY A 89 -7.24 -4.98 -8.77
C GLY A 89 -6.67 -5.77 -7.61
N HIS A 90 -6.89 -5.32 -6.40
CA HIS A 90 -6.46 -6.06 -5.23
C HIS A 90 -7.54 -7.06 -4.80
N ARG A 91 -7.13 -8.13 -4.13
CA ARG A 91 -8.07 -9.04 -3.52
C ARG A 91 -8.87 -8.30 -2.46
N LYS A 92 -10.13 -8.68 -2.30
CA LYS A 92 -10.99 -8.02 -1.32
C LYS A 92 -10.44 -8.14 0.09
N THR A 93 -9.90 -9.30 0.44
CA THR A 93 -9.30 -9.51 1.76
C THR A 93 -8.05 -8.65 1.93
N ASP A 94 -7.26 -8.49 0.89
CA ASP A 94 -6.08 -7.63 0.93
C ASP A 94 -6.46 -6.17 1.12
N ALA A 95 -7.50 -5.72 0.43
CA ALA A 95 -7.96 -4.33 0.59
C ALA A 95 -8.40 -4.06 2.03
N GLN A 96 -9.13 -4.98 2.64
CA GLN A 96 -9.52 -4.84 4.04
C GLN A 96 -8.31 -4.84 4.95
N ARG A 97 -7.34 -5.70 4.68
CA ARG A 97 -6.12 -5.77 5.48
C ARG A 97 -5.34 -4.46 5.39
N ILE A 98 -5.25 -3.90 4.20
CA ILE A 98 -4.58 -2.62 3.99
C ILE A 98 -5.22 -1.54 4.86
N ARG A 99 -6.54 -1.43 4.83
CA ARG A 99 -7.23 -0.44 5.65
C ARG A 99 -6.99 -0.68 7.12
N ASP A 100 -7.10 -1.93 7.55
CA ASP A 100 -6.93 -2.27 8.97
C ASP A 100 -5.52 -1.95 9.46
N LEU A 101 -4.52 -2.22 8.64
CA LEU A 101 -3.14 -1.90 8.99
C LEU A 101 -2.94 -0.40 9.13
N ILE A 102 -3.44 0.39 8.18
CA ILE A 102 -3.28 1.83 8.21
C ILE A 102 -3.98 2.40 9.45
N GLU A 103 -5.22 1.99 9.68
CA GLU A 103 -5.97 2.49 10.84
C GLU A 103 -5.33 2.06 12.15
N GLY A 104 -4.81 0.84 12.19
CA GLY A 104 -4.13 0.35 13.39
C GLY A 104 -2.87 1.15 13.68
N TYR A 105 -2.06 1.41 12.67
CA TYR A 105 -0.85 2.21 12.86
C TYR A 105 -1.17 3.64 13.25
N GLN A 106 -2.22 4.23 12.66
CA GLN A 106 -2.64 5.58 13.03
C GLN A 106 -3.06 5.63 14.49
N SER A 107 -3.80 4.64 14.92
CA SER A 107 -4.26 4.58 16.30
C SER A 107 -3.09 4.50 17.28
N THR A 108 -2.11 3.68 16.95
CA THR A 108 -0.93 3.52 17.78
C THR A 108 -0.11 4.82 17.86
N ARG A 109 0.05 5.49 16.72
CA ARG A 109 0.88 6.70 16.69
C ARG A 109 0.21 7.88 17.36
N ARG A 110 -1.11 7.89 17.44
CA ARG A 110 -1.83 8.95 18.13
C ARG A 110 -1.85 8.74 19.63
N ALA A 111 -1.67 7.52 20.05
CA ALA A 111 -1.60 7.21 21.47
C ALA A 111 -0.23 7.56 22.04
#